data_e825b10d2df70b594d7382f1d17b6677
#
_entry.id   e825b10d2df70b594d7382f1d17b6677
#
_cell.length_a   1.000
_cell.length_b   1.000
_cell.length_c   1.000
_cell.angle_alpha   90.00
_cell.angle_beta   90.00
_cell.angle_gamma   90.00
#
_symmetry.space_group_name_H-M   'P 1'
#
loop_
_entity.id
_entity.type
_entity.pdbx_description
1 polymer ?
#
loop_
_entity_poly.entity_id
_entity_poly.type
_entity_poly.pdbx_seq_one_letter_code
_entity_poly.pdbx_strand_id
1 'polypeptide(L)'
;MICGRAKAKFGKVVSGDSEGNIPVEITLDSGLQSKGFIHIARMRFFRNAPEKFVLKMKTDENFITLFYGDEVVLNLTPDELLMRRGRSDAIVSGFDNYQDIMTFDLLYVGIAKENQDSYSRLIAKGHKARMDILANERQRVPGARVSDETFLLLFQIEPLTISVFSGPGDLDDEDLNFSVDYHRLVADAEKAVINTFKPKYNKQLYANYPKGKDGLYQQGYDGYTYAISEGMAFNTFYGTIKGARSPDGLFITNEADFISVIGDEVTLNISGVDFNVSVD
;
A
#
# COMPACT_ATOMS: atom_id res chain seq x y z
N MET A 1 6.35 4.90 -4.45
CA MET A 1 5.37 5.96 -4.78
C MET A 1 5.55 7.12 -3.83
N ILE A 2 5.34 8.36 -4.28
CA ILE A 2 5.24 9.54 -3.42
C ILE A 2 3.79 9.99 -3.45
N CYS A 3 3.21 10.16 -2.28
CA CYS A 3 1.80 10.42 -2.11
C CYS A 3 1.57 11.57 -1.13
N GLY A 4 0.42 12.18 -1.18
CA GLY A 4 0.01 13.25 -0.30
C GLY A 4 -1.28 12.95 0.44
N ARG A 5 -1.35 13.32 1.72
CA ARG A 5 -2.55 13.23 2.56
C ARG A 5 -2.38 14.12 3.79
N ALA A 6 -3.46 14.59 4.38
CA ALA A 6 -3.43 15.21 5.69
C ALA A 6 -2.83 14.26 6.74
N LYS A 7 -2.10 14.78 7.72
CA LYS A 7 -1.46 13.95 8.76
C LYS A 7 -2.52 13.26 9.61
N ALA A 8 -2.29 11.97 9.91
CA ALA A 8 -3.07 11.21 10.87
C ALA A 8 -2.49 11.37 12.27
N LYS A 9 -3.36 11.48 13.26
CA LYS A 9 -3.01 11.64 14.67
C LYS A 9 -3.83 10.71 15.54
N PHE A 10 -3.24 10.23 16.63
CA PHE A 10 -4.01 9.60 17.68
C PHE A 10 -4.79 10.66 18.46
N GLY A 11 -6.05 10.37 18.73
CA GLY A 11 -6.84 11.08 19.72
C GLY A 11 -6.40 10.73 21.14
N LYS A 12 -7.23 11.10 22.12
CA LYS A 12 -6.96 10.73 23.50
C LYS A 12 -7.05 9.22 23.70
N VAL A 13 -5.92 8.58 23.94
CA VAL A 13 -5.85 7.16 24.25
C VAL A 13 -6.06 6.98 25.75
N VAL A 14 -6.95 6.08 26.14
CA VAL A 14 -7.21 5.71 27.53
C VAL A 14 -6.63 4.32 27.82
N SER A 15 -6.44 4.02 29.09
CA SER A 15 -6.01 2.69 29.53
C SER A 15 -6.92 1.61 29.00
N GLY A 16 -6.34 0.46 28.67
CA GLY A 16 -7.09 -0.73 28.24
C GLY A 16 -7.99 -1.27 29.37
N ASP A 17 -8.93 -2.09 28.95
CA ASP A 17 -9.79 -2.86 29.85
C ASP A 17 -9.04 -4.05 30.50
N SER A 18 -9.76 -4.82 31.32
CA SER A 18 -9.22 -6.03 31.98
C SER A 18 -8.83 -7.15 31.02
N GLU A 19 -9.31 -7.11 29.77
CA GLU A 19 -8.98 -8.05 28.71
C GLU A 19 -7.79 -7.59 27.85
N GLY A 20 -7.26 -6.38 28.11
CA GLY A 20 -6.15 -5.80 27.38
C GLY A 20 -6.56 -5.19 26.05
N ASN A 21 -7.82 -4.77 25.89
CA ASN A 21 -8.27 -4.01 24.74
C ASN A 21 -8.08 -2.51 24.98
N ILE A 22 -7.27 -1.86 24.18
CA ILE A 22 -7.04 -0.41 24.26
C ILE A 22 -7.93 0.27 23.20
N PRO A 23 -8.92 1.08 23.58
CA PRO A 23 -9.69 1.86 22.62
C PRO A 23 -8.83 2.99 22.06
N VAL A 24 -8.87 3.15 20.76
CA VAL A 24 -8.06 4.13 20.02
C VAL A 24 -8.95 4.88 19.04
N GLU A 25 -8.74 6.19 18.97
CA GLU A 25 -9.32 7.05 17.94
C GLU A 25 -8.17 7.61 17.08
N ILE A 26 -8.35 7.59 15.76
CA ILE A 26 -7.45 8.21 14.79
C ILE A 26 -8.22 9.31 14.08
N THR A 27 -7.59 10.48 13.96
CA THR A 27 -8.15 11.64 13.26
C THR A 27 -7.15 12.16 12.24
N LEU A 28 -7.60 12.44 11.03
CA LEU A 28 -6.83 13.26 10.09
C LEU A 28 -6.97 14.73 10.46
N ASP A 29 -5.94 15.52 10.20
CA ASP A 29 -6.01 16.98 10.36
C ASP A 29 -7.10 17.63 9.47
N SER A 30 -7.60 16.90 8.45
CA SER A 30 -8.77 17.29 7.65
C SER A 30 -10.12 17.07 8.36
N GLY A 31 -10.15 16.43 9.53
CA GLY A 31 -11.33 16.19 10.35
C GLY A 31 -11.94 14.79 10.22
N LEU A 32 -11.48 13.95 9.28
CA LEU A 32 -11.97 12.56 9.17
C LEU A 32 -11.48 11.73 10.35
N GLN A 33 -12.37 10.93 10.94
CA GLN A 33 -12.10 10.15 12.16
C GLN A 33 -12.45 8.68 11.99
N SER A 34 -11.73 7.82 12.71
CA SER A 34 -12.02 6.40 12.83
C SER A 34 -11.72 5.90 14.24
N LYS A 35 -12.47 4.90 14.70
CA LYS A 35 -12.35 4.32 16.05
C LYS A 35 -12.18 2.81 15.97
N GLY A 36 -11.35 2.28 16.87
CA GLY A 36 -11.11 0.86 16.94
C GLY A 36 -10.38 0.48 18.24
N PHE A 37 -9.80 -0.70 18.24
CA PHE A 37 -9.14 -1.29 19.38
C PHE A 37 -7.80 -1.89 19.02
N ILE A 38 -6.84 -1.80 19.94
CA ILE A 38 -5.62 -2.61 19.96
C ILE A 38 -5.82 -3.73 20.99
N HIS A 39 -5.67 -4.98 20.57
CA HIS A 39 -5.83 -6.19 21.38
C HIS A 39 -4.47 -6.70 21.85
N ILE A 40 -4.00 -6.26 23.02
CA ILE A 40 -2.67 -6.61 23.53
C ILE A 40 -2.54 -8.12 23.75
N ALA A 41 -3.57 -8.77 24.28
CA ALA A 41 -3.56 -10.22 24.54
C ALA A 41 -3.31 -11.07 23.27
N ARG A 42 -3.57 -10.53 22.06
CA ARG A 42 -3.35 -11.23 20.79
C ARG A 42 -1.94 -11.05 20.23
N MET A 43 -1.11 -10.22 20.84
CA MET A 43 0.27 -10.03 20.41
C MET A 43 1.11 -11.28 20.65
N ARG A 44 1.97 -11.63 19.71
CA ARG A 44 2.86 -12.81 19.81
C ARG A 44 3.74 -12.77 21.06
N PHE A 45 4.17 -11.60 21.48
CA PHE A 45 4.99 -11.39 22.67
C PHE A 45 4.33 -11.94 23.94
N PHE A 46 2.98 -11.86 24.04
CA PHE A 46 2.25 -12.28 25.24
C PHE A 46 1.74 -13.72 25.21
N ARG A 47 1.97 -14.49 24.14
CA ARG A 47 1.55 -15.91 24.08
C ARG A 47 2.14 -16.76 25.21
N ASN A 48 3.33 -16.41 25.68
CA ASN A 48 4.05 -17.10 26.76
C ASN A 48 4.27 -16.19 27.98
N ALA A 49 3.53 -15.08 28.08
CA ALA A 49 3.65 -14.17 29.22
C ALA A 49 3.08 -14.80 30.49
N PRO A 50 3.59 -14.45 31.69
CA PRO A 50 3.01 -14.87 32.95
C PRO A 50 1.55 -14.35 33.07
N GLU A 51 0.71 -15.07 33.83
CA GLU A 51 -0.72 -14.74 33.99
C GLU A 51 -1.00 -13.30 34.44
N LYS A 52 -0.03 -12.66 35.09
CA LYS A 52 -0.11 -11.25 35.49
C LYS A 52 1.16 -10.52 35.09
N PHE A 53 1.02 -9.57 34.20
CA PHE A 53 2.10 -8.64 33.83
C PHE A 53 1.54 -7.21 33.77
N VAL A 54 2.43 -6.24 33.99
CA VAL A 54 2.10 -4.83 33.96
C VAL A 54 2.81 -4.20 32.76
N LEU A 55 2.02 -3.58 31.89
CA LEU A 55 2.55 -2.77 30.80
C LEU A 55 2.48 -1.29 31.18
N LYS A 56 3.55 -0.58 30.85
CA LYS A 56 3.53 0.89 30.86
C LYS A 56 3.20 1.35 29.44
N MET A 57 2.28 2.31 29.32
CA MET A 57 1.91 2.93 28.05
C MET A 57 2.33 4.39 28.05
N LYS A 58 3.02 4.80 26.99
CA LYS A 58 3.23 6.22 26.65
C LYS A 58 2.52 6.51 25.35
N THR A 59 1.81 7.62 25.29
CA THR A 59 1.04 8.03 24.12
C THR A 59 1.21 9.52 23.87
N ASP A 60 1.29 9.89 22.61
CA ASP A 60 1.13 11.24 22.11
C ASP A 60 0.34 11.21 20.79
N GLU A 61 0.23 12.32 20.09
CA GLU A 61 -0.51 12.39 18.83
C GLU A 61 0.12 11.55 17.70
N ASN A 62 1.40 11.17 17.81
CA ASN A 62 2.16 10.46 16.77
C ASN A 62 2.39 8.99 17.10
N PHE A 63 2.46 8.63 18.39
CA PHE A 63 2.89 7.29 18.81
C PHE A 63 2.06 6.74 19.98
N ILE A 64 1.82 5.43 19.91
CA ILE A 64 1.44 4.61 21.06
C ILE A 64 2.61 3.65 21.28
N THR A 65 3.26 3.75 22.45
CA THR A 65 4.39 2.90 22.83
C THR A 65 4.06 2.11 24.08
N LEU A 66 4.20 0.79 24.02
CA LEU A 66 4.03 -0.11 25.15
C LEU A 66 5.38 -0.65 25.61
N PHE A 67 5.57 -0.69 26.93
CA PHE A 67 6.78 -1.17 27.57
C PHE A 67 6.45 -2.33 28.52
N TYR A 68 7.28 -3.36 28.48
CA TYR A 68 7.35 -4.40 29.50
C TYR A 68 8.66 -4.23 30.28
N GLY A 69 8.58 -3.78 31.52
CA GLY A 69 9.75 -3.24 32.22
C GLY A 69 10.32 -2.02 31.48
N ASP A 70 11.57 -2.13 31.04
CA ASP A 70 12.25 -1.09 30.24
C ASP A 70 12.33 -1.42 28.75
N GLU A 71 11.79 -2.57 28.33
CA GLU A 71 11.78 -3.02 26.94
C GLU A 71 10.55 -2.49 26.19
N VAL A 72 10.76 -1.96 24.98
CA VAL A 72 9.68 -1.58 24.06
C VAL A 72 9.15 -2.83 23.38
N VAL A 73 7.89 -3.18 23.66
CA VAL A 73 7.22 -4.36 23.07
C VAL A 73 6.29 -4.01 21.92
N LEU A 74 5.86 -2.75 21.84
CA LEU A 74 5.07 -2.23 20.73
C LEU A 74 5.33 -0.73 20.58
N ASN A 75 5.50 -0.29 19.35
CA ASN A 75 5.53 1.14 18.99
C ASN A 75 4.77 1.31 17.67
N LEU A 76 3.67 2.04 17.70
CA LEU A 76 2.79 2.21 16.55
C LEU A 76 2.56 3.68 16.23
N THR A 77 2.58 4.00 14.95
CA THR A 77 2.02 5.23 14.41
C THR A 77 0.55 5.03 14.01
N PRO A 78 -0.25 6.10 13.82
CA PRO A 78 -1.62 5.98 13.28
C PRO A 78 -1.67 5.22 11.97
N ASP A 79 -0.76 5.53 11.04
CA ASP A 79 -0.68 4.89 9.73
C ASP A 79 -0.37 3.39 9.82
N GLU A 80 0.59 3.01 10.67
CA GLU A 80 0.91 1.60 10.87
C GLU A 80 -0.27 0.83 11.47
N LEU A 81 -1.00 1.43 12.40
CA LEU A 81 -2.18 0.79 12.99
C LEU A 81 -3.27 0.54 11.92
N LEU A 82 -3.52 1.52 11.05
CA LEU A 82 -4.48 1.38 9.95
C LEU A 82 -4.00 0.39 8.88
N MET A 83 -2.70 0.34 8.57
CA MET A 83 -2.14 -0.70 7.70
C MET A 83 -2.34 -2.10 8.27
N ARG A 84 -2.14 -2.30 9.58
CA ARG A 84 -2.42 -3.57 10.26
C ARG A 84 -3.90 -3.93 10.18
N ARG A 85 -4.81 -2.94 10.31
CA ARG A 85 -6.25 -3.15 10.10
C ARG A 85 -6.54 -3.64 8.68
N GLY A 86 -5.96 -2.99 7.67
CA GLY A 86 -6.11 -3.37 6.26
C GLY A 86 -5.55 -4.76 5.93
N ARG A 87 -4.59 -5.25 6.71
CA ARG A 87 -4.02 -6.59 6.61
C ARG A 87 -4.74 -7.64 7.46
N SER A 88 -5.87 -7.28 8.07
CA SER A 88 -6.62 -8.17 8.98
C SER A 88 -5.77 -8.70 10.15
N ASP A 89 -4.79 -7.91 10.61
CA ASP A 89 -3.95 -8.29 11.75
C ASP A 89 -4.83 -8.46 13.01
N ALA A 90 -4.72 -9.62 13.65
CA ALA A 90 -5.55 -9.98 14.80
C ALA A 90 -5.44 -9.02 16.00
N ILE A 91 -4.36 -8.23 16.07
CA ILE A 91 -4.18 -7.24 17.15
C ILE A 91 -5.01 -5.98 16.96
N VAL A 92 -5.69 -5.80 15.82
CA VAL A 92 -6.47 -4.59 15.50
C VAL A 92 -7.89 -4.96 15.12
N SER A 93 -8.88 -4.22 15.65
CA SER A 93 -10.27 -4.32 15.21
C SER A 93 -10.97 -2.96 15.19
N GLY A 94 -12.15 -2.89 14.60
CA GLY A 94 -12.84 -1.63 14.36
C GLY A 94 -12.18 -0.87 13.19
N PHE A 95 -12.14 0.43 13.26
CA PHE A 95 -11.65 1.29 12.18
C PHE A 95 -12.35 0.96 10.85
N ASP A 96 -13.69 0.84 10.84
CA ASP A 96 -14.45 0.30 9.71
C ASP A 96 -14.34 1.18 8.45
N ASN A 97 -14.06 2.47 8.62
CA ASN A 97 -13.76 3.41 7.54
C ASN A 97 -12.24 3.66 7.36
N TYR A 98 -11.38 2.70 7.75
CA TYR A 98 -9.93 2.87 7.68
C TYR A 98 -9.43 3.22 6.28
N GLN A 99 -10.07 2.70 5.24
CA GLN A 99 -9.67 2.93 3.86
C GLN A 99 -9.86 4.39 3.43
N ASP A 100 -10.89 5.06 3.96
CA ASP A 100 -11.09 6.50 3.71
C ASP A 100 -9.93 7.31 4.29
N ILE A 101 -9.46 6.94 5.50
CA ILE A 101 -8.27 7.56 6.12
C ILE A 101 -7.00 7.17 5.36
N MET A 102 -6.90 5.94 4.86
CA MET A 102 -5.76 5.44 4.08
C MET A 102 -5.88 5.76 2.59
N THR A 103 -6.60 6.81 2.23
CA THR A 103 -6.70 7.34 0.88
C THR A 103 -5.69 8.47 0.67
N PHE A 104 -4.84 8.33 -0.34
CA PHE A 104 -3.74 9.23 -0.63
C PHE A 104 -3.87 9.83 -2.05
N ASP A 105 -3.48 11.07 -2.23
CA ASP A 105 -3.29 11.63 -3.58
C ASP A 105 -2.00 11.07 -4.18
N LEU A 106 -2.08 10.39 -5.31
CA LEU A 106 -0.91 9.84 -5.99
C LEU A 106 -0.16 10.94 -6.73
N LEU A 107 1.02 11.31 -6.24
CA LEU A 107 1.80 12.41 -6.78
C LEU A 107 2.88 11.95 -7.76
N TYR A 108 3.57 10.85 -7.45
CA TYR A 108 4.66 10.32 -8.28
C TYR A 108 4.85 8.81 -8.10
N VAL A 109 5.15 8.12 -9.19
CA VAL A 109 5.54 6.71 -9.20
C VAL A 109 6.94 6.59 -9.78
N GLY A 110 7.74 5.66 -9.26
CA GLY A 110 9.06 5.35 -9.76
C GLY A 110 9.62 4.09 -9.11
N ILE A 111 10.57 3.45 -9.77
CA ILE A 111 11.27 2.25 -9.28
C ILE A 111 12.64 2.59 -8.71
N ALA A 112 13.10 1.81 -7.75
CA ALA A 112 14.49 1.78 -7.36
C ALA A 112 15.28 0.90 -8.33
N LYS A 113 16.44 1.37 -8.81
CA LYS A 113 17.35 0.56 -9.62
C LYS A 113 18.17 -0.34 -8.68
N GLU A 114 18.58 -1.50 -9.18
CA GLU A 114 19.21 -2.60 -8.46
C GLU A 114 20.36 -2.22 -7.52
N ASN A 115 21.15 -1.21 -7.89
CA ASN A 115 22.33 -0.77 -7.13
C ASN A 115 22.08 0.50 -6.28
N GLN A 116 20.84 0.87 -6.05
CA GLN A 116 20.50 2.06 -5.27
C GLN A 116 19.33 1.75 -4.35
N ASP A 117 19.58 1.75 -3.04
CA ASP A 117 18.47 1.69 -2.09
C ASP A 117 17.56 2.92 -2.23
N SER A 118 16.27 2.68 -1.96
CA SER A 118 15.22 3.71 -2.11
C SER A 118 15.47 4.93 -1.21
N TYR A 119 16.07 4.73 -0.04
CA TYR A 119 16.39 5.81 0.90
C TYR A 119 17.48 6.73 0.32
N SER A 120 18.60 6.16 -0.13
CA SER A 120 19.70 6.93 -0.71
C SER A 120 19.26 7.71 -1.94
N ARG A 121 18.41 7.11 -2.78
CA ARG A 121 17.91 7.77 -4.00
C ARG A 121 16.89 8.87 -3.72
N LEU A 122 15.91 8.59 -2.85
CA LEU A 122 14.75 9.48 -2.68
C LEU A 122 14.95 10.51 -1.58
N ILE A 123 15.81 10.23 -0.60
CA ILE A 123 15.99 11.09 0.57
C ILE A 123 17.41 11.68 0.60
N ALA A 124 18.45 10.85 0.64
CA ALA A 124 19.82 11.32 0.89
C ALA A 124 20.41 12.14 -0.27
N LYS A 125 20.14 11.76 -1.53
CA LYS A 125 20.68 12.42 -2.73
C LYS A 125 19.77 13.49 -3.33
N GLY A 126 18.58 13.75 -2.76
CA GLY A 126 17.62 14.72 -3.26
C GLY A 126 16.98 14.29 -4.60
N HIS A 127 15.88 13.60 -4.56
CA HIS A 127 15.16 13.19 -5.77
C HIS A 127 14.42 14.38 -6.38
N LYS A 128 14.63 14.64 -7.68
CA LYS A 128 14.03 15.80 -8.37
C LYS A 128 12.51 15.88 -8.20
N ALA A 129 11.78 14.77 -8.45
CA ALA A 129 10.33 14.78 -8.30
C ALA A 129 9.89 15.06 -6.85
N ARG A 130 10.63 14.57 -5.84
CA ARG A 130 10.35 14.90 -4.44
C ARG A 130 10.56 16.40 -4.17
N MET A 131 11.63 16.99 -4.69
CA MET A 131 11.89 18.44 -4.56
C MET A 131 10.80 19.25 -5.27
N ASP A 132 10.42 18.86 -6.48
CA ASP A 132 9.34 19.48 -7.24
C ASP A 132 8.01 19.42 -6.48
N ILE A 133 7.69 18.28 -5.83
CA ILE A 133 6.51 18.11 -5.00
C ILE A 133 6.56 19.06 -3.79
N LEU A 134 7.64 19.04 -3.02
CA LEU A 134 7.78 19.87 -1.83
C LEU A 134 7.72 21.38 -2.14
N ALA A 135 8.16 21.78 -3.34
CA ALA A 135 8.15 23.17 -3.79
C ALA A 135 6.81 23.63 -4.37
N ASN A 136 6.00 22.72 -4.94
CA ASN A 136 4.81 23.10 -5.72
C ASN A 136 3.49 22.60 -5.15
N GLU A 137 3.50 21.60 -4.24
CA GLU A 137 2.28 21.16 -3.57
C GLU A 137 1.83 22.23 -2.55
N ARG A 138 0.51 22.33 -2.44
CA ARG A 138 -0.12 23.19 -1.41
C ARG A 138 -0.34 22.36 -0.16
N GLN A 139 -0.25 23.00 1.02
CA GLN A 139 -0.71 22.40 2.27
C GLN A 139 -2.18 22.01 2.15
N ARG A 140 -2.51 20.81 2.64
CA ARG A 140 -3.88 20.31 2.69
C ARG A 140 -4.65 20.87 3.87
N VAL A 141 -3.91 21.20 4.91
CA VAL A 141 -4.46 21.79 6.14
C VAL A 141 -3.74 23.11 6.39
N PRO A 142 -4.45 24.23 6.69
CA PRO A 142 -3.83 25.51 6.99
C PRO A 142 -2.80 25.39 8.13
N GLY A 143 -1.57 25.84 7.88
CA GLY A 143 -0.48 25.80 8.86
C GLY A 143 0.32 24.51 8.88
N ALA A 144 -0.08 23.46 8.15
CA ALA A 144 0.72 22.24 7.99
C ALA A 144 1.96 22.49 7.12
N ARG A 145 2.96 21.63 7.25
CA ARG A 145 4.09 21.60 6.31
C ARG A 145 3.80 20.56 5.23
N VAL A 146 4.06 20.91 3.98
CA VAL A 146 3.92 19.95 2.85
C VAL A 146 4.75 18.69 3.09
N SER A 147 5.91 18.79 3.75
CA SER A 147 6.73 17.64 4.12
C SER A 147 6.03 16.67 5.07
N ASP A 148 5.19 17.17 5.97
CA ASP A 148 4.49 16.36 6.97
C ASP A 148 3.23 15.70 6.36
N GLU A 149 2.77 16.20 5.21
CA GLU A 149 1.67 15.70 4.41
C GLU A 149 2.12 14.87 3.19
N THR A 150 3.44 14.61 3.07
CA THR A 150 4.04 13.85 1.96
C THR A 150 4.57 12.51 2.45
N PHE A 151 4.06 11.43 1.87
CA PHE A 151 4.35 10.05 2.25
C PHE A 151 5.16 9.36 1.17
N LEU A 152 6.13 8.57 1.58
CA LEU A 152 6.88 7.65 0.72
C LEU A 152 6.36 6.22 0.99
N LEU A 153 5.64 5.67 0.02
CA LEU A 153 5.14 4.30 0.08
C LEU A 153 6.03 3.39 -0.78
N LEU A 154 6.57 2.35 -0.17
CA LEU A 154 7.45 1.37 -0.81
C LEU A 154 6.66 0.08 -0.98
N PHE A 155 6.56 -0.40 -2.21
CA PHE A 155 5.89 -1.65 -2.57
C PHE A 155 6.92 -2.63 -3.10
N GLN A 156 6.80 -3.88 -2.69
CA GLN A 156 7.43 -5.01 -3.33
C GLN A 156 6.42 -5.62 -4.31
N ILE A 157 6.89 -6.03 -5.48
CA ILE A 157 6.05 -6.76 -6.44
C ILE A 157 6.17 -8.24 -6.12
N GLU A 158 5.03 -8.89 -5.91
CA GLU A 158 4.92 -10.31 -5.65
C GLU A 158 4.23 -10.95 -6.86
N PRO A 159 4.97 -11.66 -7.75
CA PRO A 159 4.37 -12.30 -8.91
C PRO A 159 3.58 -13.55 -8.50
N LEU A 160 2.40 -13.71 -9.07
CA LEU A 160 1.62 -14.94 -9.07
C LEU A 160 1.43 -15.35 -10.52
N THR A 161 1.91 -16.53 -10.89
CA THR A 161 1.73 -17.12 -12.20
C THR A 161 0.67 -18.20 -12.17
N ILE A 162 -0.25 -18.15 -13.12
CA ILE A 162 -1.29 -19.15 -13.33
C ILE A 162 -1.12 -19.69 -14.75
N SER A 163 -0.89 -21.00 -14.88
CA SER A 163 -0.88 -21.71 -16.15
C SER A 163 -2.14 -22.57 -16.26
N VAL A 164 -2.76 -22.51 -17.42
CA VAL A 164 -3.97 -23.30 -17.72
C VAL A 164 -3.61 -24.33 -18.78
N PHE A 165 -3.82 -25.61 -18.46
CA PHE A 165 -3.53 -26.74 -19.34
C PHE A 165 -4.82 -27.37 -19.85
N SER A 166 -4.85 -27.75 -21.12
CA SER A 166 -6.01 -28.42 -21.74
C SER A 166 -6.13 -29.89 -21.33
N GLY A 167 -5.07 -30.49 -20.83
CA GLY A 167 -5.05 -31.88 -20.36
C GLY A 167 -3.67 -32.33 -19.85
N PRO A 168 -3.57 -33.56 -19.30
CA PRO A 168 -2.30 -34.06 -18.71
C PRO A 168 -1.13 -34.18 -19.69
N GLY A 169 -1.40 -34.25 -21.00
CA GLY A 169 -0.35 -34.30 -22.04
C GLY A 169 0.15 -32.94 -22.50
N ASP A 170 -0.39 -31.87 -21.97
CA ASP A 170 -0.08 -30.47 -22.30
C ASP A 170 0.94 -29.87 -21.30
N LEU A 171 1.30 -30.66 -20.29
CA LEU A 171 2.28 -30.27 -19.28
C LEU A 171 3.65 -30.86 -19.65
N ASP A 172 4.64 -30.02 -19.83
CA ASP A 172 6.03 -30.44 -20.06
C ASP A 172 6.98 -29.95 -18.95
N ASP A 173 8.26 -30.37 -19.02
CA ASP A 173 9.26 -30.01 -18.01
C ASP A 173 9.60 -28.50 -18.02
N GLU A 174 9.37 -27.79 -19.13
CA GLU A 174 9.59 -26.35 -19.22
C GLU A 174 8.53 -25.56 -18.45
N ASP A 175 7.30 -26.04 -18.43
CA ASP A 175 6.19 -25.45 -17.67
C ASP A 175 6.43 -25.47 -16.17
N LEU A 176 7.18 -26.46 -15.67
CA LEU A 176 7.55 -26.57 -14.25
C LEU A 176 8.73 -25.68 -13.86
N ASN A 177 9.47 -25.13 -14.81
CA ASN A 177 10.65 -24.31 -14.58
C ASN A 177 10.41 -22.82 -14.93
N PHE A 178 9.19 -22.35 -14.81
CA PHE A 178 8.84 -20.97 -15.13
C PHE A 178 9.59 -19.98 -14.22
N SER A 179 10.33 -19.07 -14.82
CA SER A 179 11.03 -17.98 -14.12
C SER A 179 10.56 -16.62 -14.63
N VAL A 180 10.17 -15.75 -13.71
CA VAL A 180 9.81 -14.38 -14.04
C VAL A 180 11.08 -13.52 -14.07
N ASP A 181 11.32 -12.80 -15.17
CA ASP A 181 12.33 -11.74 -15.19
C ASP A 181 11.84 -10.57 -14.31
N TYR A 182 12.33 -10.54 -13.09
CA TYR A 182 11.91 -9.57 -12.07
C TYR A 182 12.21 -8.12 -12.49
N HIS A 183 13.27 -7.87 -13.25
CA HIS A 183 13.57 -6.52 -13.74
C HIS A 183 12.54 -6.03 -14.73
N ARG A 184 12.15 -6.90 -15.68
CA ARG A 184 11.08 -6.59 -16.63
C ARG A 184 9.75 -6.42 -15.94
N LEU A 185 9.44 -7.28 -14.98
CA LEU A 185 8.21 -7.20 -14.18
C LEU A 185 8.10 -5.86 -13.45
N VAL A 186 9.16 -5.43 -12.77
CA VAL A 186 9.18 -4.15 -12.03
C VAL A 186 9.08 -2.95 -12.98
N ALA A 187 9.79 -3.00 -14.11
CA ALA A 187 9.74 -1.94 -15.11
C ALA A 187 8.37 -1.85 -15.81
N ASP A 188 7.74 -2.99 -16.06
CA ASP A 188 6.39 -3.04 -16.63
C ASP A 188 5.35 -2.50 -15.67
N ALA A 189 5.37 -2.94 -14.41
CA ALA A 189 4.46 -2.47 -13.37
C ALA A 189 4.56 -0.95 -13.14
N GLU A 190 5.78 -0.37 -13.16
CA GLU A 190 5.94 1.09 -13.11
C GLU A 190 5.19 1.76 -14.27
N LYS A 191 5.38 1.26 -15.49
CA LYS A 191 4.75 1.84 -16.68
C LYS A 191 3.25 1.67 -16.69
N ALA A 192 2.76 0.48 -16.30
CA ALA A 192 1.33 0.22 -16.16
C ALA A 192 0.67 1.21 -15.21
N VAL A 193 1.23 1.38 -14.01
CA VAL A 193 0.71 2.30 -13.00
C VAL A 193 0.80 3.76 -13.47
N ILE A 194 1.91 4.18 -14.07
CA ILE A 194 2.06 5.56 -14.56
C ILE A 194 1.10 5.83 -15.72
N ASN A 195 1.01 4.91 -16.68
CA ASN A 195 0.12 5.06 -17.83
C ASN A 195 -1.35 5.16 -17.40
N THR A 196 -1.78 4.25 -16.50
CA THR A 196 -3.17 4.17 -16.06
C THR A 196 -3.55 5.26 -15.07
N PHE A 197 -2.70 5.54 -14.07
CA PHE A 197 -3.05 6.47 -12.97
C PHE A 197 -2.66 7.92 -13.25
N LYS A 198 -1.77 8.16 -14.21
CA LYS A 198 -1.28 9.50 -14.65
C LYS A 198 -0.89 10.42 -13.48
N PRO A 199 0.11 10.04 -12.65
CA PRO A 199 0.48 10.81 -11.48
C PRO A 199 1.00 12.19 -11.87
N LYS A 200 0.62 13.22 -11.13
CA LYS A 200 0.85 14.64 -11.43
C LYS A 200 2.30 15.03 -11.74
N TYR A 201 3.27 14.39 -11.08
CA TYR A 201 4.70 14.72 -11.19
C TYR A 201 5.50 13.75 -12.06
N ASN A 202 4.85 12.76 -12.69
CA ASN A 202 5.49 11.95 -13.70
C ASN A 202 5.49 12.69 -15.04
N LYS A 203 6.67 13.04 -15.55
CA LYS A 203 6.81 13.74 -16.85
C LYS A 203 6.58 12.79 -18.04
N GLN A 204 7.01 11.53 -17.90
CA GLN A 204 6.79 10.48 -18.89
C GLN A 204 5.58 9.67 -18.46
N LEU A 205 4.55 9.65 -19.31
CA LEU A 205 3.28 8.97 -19.04
C LEU A 205 3.13 7.66 -19.82
N TYR A 206 4.15 7.24 -20.58
CA TYR A 206 4.19 5.99 -21.33
C TYR A 206 2.97 5.77 -22.25
N ALA A 207 2.61 6.78 -23.06
CA ALA A 207 1.43 6.74 -23.93
C ALA A 207 1.34 5.51 -24.86
N ASN A 208 2.47 4.86 -25.17
CA ASN A 208 2.51 3.66 -26.02
C ASN A 208 2.48 2.35 -25.19
N TYR A 209 2.29 2.41 -23.90
CA TYR A 209 2.15 1.20 -23.07
C TYR A 209 0.96 0.35 -23.58
N PRO A 210 1.06 -0.99 -23.67
CA PRO A 210 2.10 -1.86 -23.12
C PRO A 210 3.35 -2.02 -24.00
N LYS A 211 3.34 -1.46 -25.23
CA LYS A 211 4.43 -1.63 -26.21
C LYS A 211 5.75 -1.09 -25.66
N GLY A 212 6.76 -1.95 -25.62
CA GLY A 212 8.09 -1.59 -25.12
C GLY A 212 9.02 -2.80 -25.08
N LYS A 213 10.35 -2.55 -25.02
CA LYS A 213 11.36 -3.62 -25.02
C LYS A 213 11.75 -4.10 -23.64
N ASP A 214 11.45 -3.33 -22.60
CA ASP A 214 11.89 -3.51 -21.21
C ASP A 214 10.74 -3.84 -20.25
N GLY A 215 9.60 -4.29 -20.79
CA GLY A 215 8.43 -4.77 -20.05
C GLY A 215 8.08 -6.21 -20.38
N LEU A 216 6.85 -6.61 -20.03
CA LEU A 216 6.32 -7.95 -20.25
C LEU A 216 5.66 -8.15 -21.62
N TYR A 217 5.48 -7.08 -22.38
CA TYR A 217 4.87 -7.13 -23.70
C TYR A 217 5.61 -8.11 -24.62
N GLN A 218 4.87 -9.05 -25.23
CA GLN A 218 5.39 -10.12 -26.11
C GLN A 218 6.45 -11.03 -25.45
N GLN A 219 6.38 -11.24 -24.14
CA GLN A 219 7.28 -12.15 -23.41
C GLN A 219 6.66 -13.52 -23.13
N GLY A 220 5.65 -13.93 -23.90
CA GLY A 220 5.04 -15.27 -23.78
C GLY A 220 3.90 -15.34 -22.76
N TYR A 221 3.37 -14.21 -22.31
CA TYR A 221 2.17 -14.15 -21.47
C TYR A 221 0.93 -13.88 -22.31
N ASP A 222 -0.14 -14.64 -22.11
CA ASP A 222 -1.46 -14.36 -22.70
C ASP A 222 -2.08 -13.08 -22.14
N GLY A 223 -1.80 -12.80 -20.87
CA GLY A 223 -2.20 -11.58 -20.18
C GLY A 223 -1.56 -11.47 -18.81
N TYR A 224 -1.56 -10.29 -18.25
CA TYR A 224 -1.07 -10.04 -16.88
C TYR A 224 -1.84 -8.90 -16.22
N THR A 225 -1.84 -8.90 -14.91
CA THR A 225 -2.59 -7.92 -14.10
C THR A 225 -1.74 -7.35 -12.99
N TYR A 226 -2.05 -6.09 -12.62
CA TYR A 226 -1.44 -5.41 -11.48
C TYR A 226 -2.52 -4.92 -10.54
N ALA A 227 -2.44 -5.30 -9.28
CA ALA A 227 -3.29 -4.80 -8.20
C ALA A 227 -2.46 -4.36 -7.00
N ILE A 228 -3.01 -3.47 -6.20
CA ILE A 228 -2.40 -3.05 -4.94
C ILE A 228 -2.94 -3.96 -3.84
N SER A 229 -2.11 -4.89 -3.35
CA SER A 229 -2.47 -5.86 -2.31
C SER A 229 -2.27 -5.27 -0.90
N GLU A 230 -2.80 -4.07 -0.67
CA GLU A 230 -2.82 -3.38 0.62
C GLU A 230 -4.14 -2.63 0.79
N GLY A 231 -4.66 -2.56 2.02
CA GLY A 231 -5.94 -1.91 2.34
C GLY A 231 -5.85 -0.38 2.32
N MET A 232 -5.42 0.19 1.19
CA MET A 232 -5.32 1.64 0.99
C MET A 232 -5.88 2.03 -0.38
N ALA A 233 -6.12 3.32 -0.59
CA ALA A 233 -6.62 3.83 -1.86
C ALA A 233 -5.78 5.02 -2.35
N PHE A 234 -5.87 5.28 -3.64
CA PHE A 234 -5.16 6.38 -4.29
C PHE A 234 -6.10 7.23 -5.13
N ASN A 235 -6.16 8.51 -4.86
CA ASN A 235 -6.76 9.48 -5.76
C ASN A 235 -5.84 9.66 -6.97
N THR A 236 -6.38 9.40 -8.15
CA THR A 236 -5.71 9.45 -9.43
C THR A 236 -6.42 10.41 -10.38
N PHE A 237 -5.91 10.56 -11.60
CA PHE A 237 -6.58 11.36 -12.63
C PHE A 237 -8.00 10.86 -12.96
N TYR A 238 -8.22 9.54 -12.92
CA TYR A 238 -9.50 8.92 -13.28
C TYR A 238 -10.44 8.67 -12.09
N GLY A 239 -10.02 8.99 -10.88
CA GLY A 239 -10.78 8.76 -9.66
C GLY A 239 -9.98 8.02 -8.61
N THR A 240 -10.67 7.51 -7.61
CA THR A 240 -10.05 6.78 -6.51
C THR A 240 -9.89 5.30 -6.87
N ILE A 241 -8.68 4.80 -6.82
CA ILE A 241 -8.30 3.40 -7.05
C ILE A 241 -8.08 2.72 -5.71
N LYS A 242 -8.76 1.60 -5.49
CA LYS A 242 -8.74 0.85 -4.23
C LYS A 242 -7.81 -0.34 -4.31
N GLY A 243 -6.91 -0.43 -3.37
CA GLY A 243 -6.21 -1.66 -3.06
C GLY A 243 -6.99 -2.46 -2.02
N ALA A 244 -6.79 -3.76 -2.00
CA ALA A 244 -7.31 -4.64 -0.96
C ALA A 244 -6.38 -5.84 -0.77
N ARG A 245 -6.42 -6.46 0.41
CA ARG A 245 -5.67 -7.65 0.70
C ARG A 245 -6.61 -8.78 1.09
N SER A 246 -6.42 -9.96 0.50
CA SER A 246 -7.12 -11.15 0.94
C SER A 246 -6.74 -11.50 2.39
N PRO A 247 -7.70 -11.88 3.24
CA PRO A 247 -7.41 -12.26 4.63
C PRO A 247 -6.42 -13.42 4.77
N ASP A 248 -6.39 -14.33 3.80
CA ASP A 248 -5.44 -15.46 3.74
C ASP A 248 -4.08 -15.07 3.13
N GLY A 249 -3.98 -13.86 2.55
CA GLY A 249 -2.75 -13.31 2.01
C GLY A 249 -2.23 -13.97 0.73
N LEU A 250 -2.98 -14.92 0.16
CA LEU A 250 -2.51 -15.76 -0.95
C LEU A 250 -2.93 -15.25 -2.33
N PHE A 251 -4.03 -14.52 -2.45
CA PHE A 251 -4.60 -14.16 -3.75
C PHE A 251 -5.07 -12.70 -3.80
N ILE A 252 -5.15 -12.18 -5.03
CA ILE A 252 -5.83 -10.93 -5.31
C ILE A 252 -7.30 -11.09 -4.94
N THR A 253 -7.82 -10.17 -4.15
CA THR A 253 -9.24 -10.14 -3.79
C THR A 253 -10.03 -9.41 -4.88
N ASN A 254 -11.30 -9.79 -5.07
CA ASN A 254 -12.24 -9.08 -5.94
C ASN A 254 -12.66 -7.70 -5.37
N GLU A 255 -12.17 -7.32 -4.20
CA GLU A 255 -12.38 -6.00 -3.60
C GLU A 255 -11.36 -4.97 -4.05
N ALA A 256 -10.24 -5.41 -4.67
CA ALA A 256 -9.23 -4.51 -5.22
C ALA A 256 -9.54 -4.14 -6.67
N ASP A 257 -9.24 -2.89 -7.02
CA ASP A 257 -9.16 -2.47 -8.41
C ASP A 257 -7.86 -2.95 -9.01
N PHE A 258 -7.86 -3.27 -10.32
CA PHE A 258 -6.67 -3.80 -10.97
C PHE A 258 -6.54 -3.34 -12.42
N ILE A 259 -5.30 -3.24 -12.87
CA ILE A 259 -4.94 -3.00 -14.28
C ILE A 259 -4.78 -4.36 -14.93
N SER A 260 -5.46 -4.63 -16.05
CA SER A 260 -5.22 -5.82 -16.88
C SER A 260 -4.63 -5.42 -18.21
N VAL A 261 -3.73 -6.26 -18.72
CA VAL A 261 -3.08 -6.12 -20.03
C VAL A 261 -3.26 -7.42 -20.78
N ILE A 262 -3.94 -7.35 -21.94
CA ILE A 262 -4.18 -8.50 -22.82
C ILE A 262 -3.83 -8.06 -24.25
N GLY A 263 -2.77 -8.60 -24.81
CA GLY A 263 -2.23 -8.14 -26.09
C GLY A 263 -1.85 -6.65 -26.06
N ASP A 264 -2.49 -5.84 -26.87
CA ASP A 264 -2.28 -4.38 -26.94
C ASP A 264 -3.23 -3.58 -26.04
N GLU A 265 -4.20 -4.24 -25.43
CA GLU A 265 -5.26 -3.60 -24.64
C GLU A 265 -4.86 -3.47 -23.16
N VAL A 266 -5.06 -2.27 -22.62
CA VAL A 266 -4.86 -1.96 -21.19
C VAL A 266 -6.19 -1.50 -20.60
N THR A 267 -6.67 -2.20 -19.60
CA THR A 267 -7.98 -1.93 -18.96
C THR A 267 -7.82 -1.72 -17.48
N LEU A 268 -8.47 -0.68 -16.95
CA LEU A 268 -8.64 -0.48 -15.50
C LEU A 268 -9.97 -1.10 -15.08
N ASN A 269 -9.90 -2.11 -14.24
CA ASN A 269 -11.07 -2.81 -13.70
C ASN A 269 -11.36 -2.27 -12.31
N ILE A 270 -12.56 -1.73 -12.12
CA ILE A 270 -13.01 -1.16 -10.86
C ILE A 270 -13.88 -2.17 -10.12
N SER A 271 -13.49 -2.48 -8.89
CA SER A 271 -14.17 -3.46 -8.04
C SER A 271 -15.62 -3.02 -7.73
N GLY A 272 -16.56 -3.97 -7.82
CA GLY A 272 -17.98 -3.69 -7.61
C GLY A 272 -18.68 -2.95 -8.75
N VAL A 273 -18.04 -2.82 -9.92
CA VAL A 273 -18.59 -2.19 -11.12
C VAL A 273 -18.51 -3.19 -12.28
N ASP A 274 -19.63 -3.38 -12.98
CA ASP A 274 -19.74 -4.36 -14.08
C ASP A 274 -19.22 -3.83 -15.44
N PHE A 275 -18.44 -2.76 -15.45
CA PHE A 275 -17.86 -2.22 -16.69
C PHE A 275 -16.39 -1.88 -16.52
N ASN A 276 -15.66 -2.02 -17.61
CA ASN A 276 -14.24 -1.69 -17.71
C ASN A 276 -14.09 -0.31 -18.36
N VAL A 277 -13.13 0.48 -17.87
CA VAL A 277 -12.73 1.73 -18.50
C VAL A 277 -11.50 1.44 -19.33
N SER A 278 -11.60 1.52 -20.67
CA SER A 278 -10.43 1.49 -21.54
C SER A 278 -9.61 2.76 -21.31
N VAL A 279 -8.30 2.62 -21.20
CA VAL A 279 -7.37 3.73 -20.99
C VAL A 279 -6.80 4.12 -22.34
N ASP A 280 -7.26 5.24 -22.91
CA ASP A 280 -6.74 5.85 -24.16
C ASP A 280 -5.45 6.66 -23.89
#